data_207ed49d20ec340ff15ecb476e8c9259
#
_entry.id   207ed49d20ec340ff15ecb476e8c9259
#
_cell.length_a   1.000
_cell.length_b   1.000
_cell.length_c   1.000
_cell.angle_alpha   90.00
_cell.angle_beta   90.00
_cell.angle_gamma   90.00
#
_symmetry.space_group_name_H-M   'P 1'
#
loop_
_entity.id
_entity.type
_entity.pdbx_description
1 polymer ?
#
loop_
_entity_poly.entity_id
_entity_poly.type
_entity_poly.pdbx_seq_one_letter_code
_entity_poly.pdbx_strand_id
1 'polypeptide(L)'
;MKVAILSDGLDGHINQSIGIAEMLKESVKSSYKVIDVKLKYSLFRGLQYIYIKNLSKRLTDRHIEIILSFFKKIDLSDYELIISTGGKLSVFNAAVSKKYNKKNIHNGSLRGIPSAYFSVSLALKTKNNNSNIETILPPNRFSPIKHNRKKNKSLFLIGGDGSGYKYKKEDFFELCQQIKKYSIDSGKIPVIVTSRRTKKSHELLIKDYLKDYRDDKSVWFHSGLGKINLSNIFKLVDEIFVTEDSTSMISESISSGLRVFTIAPKRVKKDKDHLKKLYLYERMGFIKRLNFNSTFINYTANPVLSGKRRKIKNLQRMLKIQILHKLNKLCPT
;
A
#
# COMPACT_ATOMS: atom_id res chain seq x y z
N MET A 1 15.10 -12.08 -16.96
CA MET A 1 14.82 -12.51 -15.57
C MET A 1 13.32 -12.71 -15.40
N LYS A 2 12.89 -13.91 -15.00
CA LYS A 2 11.48 -14.22 -14.66
C LYS A 2 11.25 -13.98 -13.16
N VAL A 3 10.24 -13.19 -12.81
CA VAL A 3 9.95 -12.80 -11.43
C VAL A 3 8.59 -13.35 -10.98
N ALA A 4 8.56 -14.05 -9.86
CA ALA A 4 7.35 -14.46 -9.18
C ALA A 4 6.94 -13.41 -8.14
N ILE A 5 5.76 -12.83 -8.26
CA ILE A 5 5.17 -11.97 -7.24
C ILE A 5 4.16 -12.77 -6.43
N LEU A 6 4.48 -13.06 -5.18
CA LEU A 6 3.59 -13.76 -4.28
C LEU A 6 2.50 -12.81 -3.75
N SER A 7 1.25 -13.27 -3.81
CA SER A 7 0.06 -12.49 -3.45
C SER A 7 -0.73 -13.14 -2.30
N ASP A 8 -1.14 -12.34 -1.33
CA ASP A 8 -2.11 -12.71 -0.29
C ASP A 8 -3.53 -12.18 -0.60
N GLY A 9 -3.77 -11.73 -1.84
CA GLY A 9 -5.04 -11.19 -2.32
C GLY A 9 -5.31 -9.73 -1.91
N LEU A 10 -4.32 -9.04 -1.32
CA LEU A 10 -4.46 -7.64 -0.94
C LEU A 10 -3.85 -6.70 -1.98
N ASP A 11 -4.68 -5.91 -2.65
CA ASP A 11 -4.24 -5.01 -3.75
C ASP A 11 -3.08 -4.10 -3.34
N GLY A 12 -3.11 -3.53 -2.13
CA GLY A 12 -2.01 -2.69 -1.64
C GLY A 12 -0.67 -3.44 -1.50
N HIS A 13 -0.68 -4.74 -1.17
CA HIS A 13 0.51 -5.58 -1.14
C HIS A 13 0.98 -5.93 -2.55
N ILE A 14 0.05 -6.27 -3.43
CA ILE A 14 0.33 -6.56 -4.85
C ILE A 14 0.94 -5.32 -5.51
N ASN A 15 0.35 -4.14 -5.34
CA ASN A 15 0.85 -2.89 -5.91
C ASN A 15 2.27 -2.56 -5.45
N GLN A 16 2.61 -2.86 -4.20
CA GLN A 16 3.97 -2.67 -3.68
C GLN A 16 4.96 -3.66 -4.30
N SER A 17 4.58 -4.92 -4.43
CA SER A 17 5.43 -5.94 -5.08
C SER A 17 5.62 -5.66 -6.58
N ILE A 18 4.57 -5.23 -7.29
CA ILE A 18 4.66 -4.78 -8.68
C ILE A 18 5.60 -3.57 -8.78
N GLY A 19 5.51 -2.62 -7.86
CA GLY A 19 6.41 -1.46 -7.82
C GLY A 19 7.88 -1.85 -7.75
N ILE A 20 8.24 -2.88 -6.97
CA ILE A 20 9.60 -3.42 -6.93
C ILE A 20 9.97 -4.06 -8.28
N ALA A 21 9.09 -4.89 -8.86
CA ALA A 21 9.36 -5.54 -10.13
C ALA A 21 9.54 -4.53 -11.28
N GLU A 22 8.72 -3.48 -11.35
CA GLU A 22 8.84 -2.42 -12.35
C GLU A 22 10.13 -1.58 -12.17
N MET A 23 10.54 -1.30 -10.93
CA MET A 23 11.84 -0.66 -10.67
C MET A 23 13.01 -1.48 -11.21
N LEU A 24 12.96 -2.80 -11.10
CA LEU A 24 13.99 -3.70 -11.60
C LEU A 24 13.96 -3.82 -13.12
N LYS A 25 12.76 -3.80 -13.73
CA LYS A 25 12.57 -3.90 -15.18
C LYS A 25 13.31 -2.79 -15.95
N GLU A 26 13.43 -1.61 -15.37
CA GLU A 26 14.20 -0.51 -15.98
C GLU A 26 15.71 -0.78 -16.10
N SER A 27 16.24 -1.74 -15.34
CA SER A 27 17.68 -2.06 -15.32
C SER A 27 17.99 -3.46 -15.86
N VAL A 28 17.03 -4.38 -15.80
CA VAL A 28 17.19 -5.77 -16.21
C VAL A 28 15.96 -6.17 -17.02
N LYS A 29 16.15 -6.66 -18.24
CA LYS A 29 15.03 -7.20 -19.04
C LYS A 29 14.32 -8.30 -18.25
N SER A 30 13.15 -7.97 -17.68
CA SER A 30 12.41 -8.88 -16.80
C SER A 30 10.92 -8.90 -17.12
N SER A 31 10.29 -10.04 -16.82
CA SER A 31 8.85 -10.22 -16.82
C SER A 31 8.41 -10.72 -15.45
N TYR A 32 7.17 -10.43 -15.05
CA TYR A 32 6.65 -10.93 -13.78
C TYR A 32 5.27 -11.57 -13.91
N LYS A 33 4.98 -12.50 -13.00
CA LYS A 33 3.67 -13.11 -12.84
C LYS A 33 3.23 -13.00 -11.38
N VAL A 34 1.99 -12.62 -11.16
CA VAL A 34 1.38 -12.61 -9.82
C VAL A 34 0.81 -14.00 -9.52
N ILE A 35 1.17 -14.55 -8.38
CA ILE A 35 0.85 -15.91 -7.96
C ILE A 35 0.19 -15.87 -6.60
N ASP A 36 -1.04 -16.34 -6.50
CA ASP A 36 -1.78 -16.38 -5.25
C ASP A 36 -1.27 -17.47 -4.31
N VAL A 37 -0.90 -17.08 -3.11
CA VAL A 37 -0.48 -17.99 -2.03
C VAL A 37 -1.64 -18.23 -1.08
N LYS A 38 -2.13 -19.45 -1.05
CA LYS A 38 -3.30 -19.83 -0.23
C LYS A 38 -2.93 -21.00 0.69
N LEU A 39 -3.37 -20.91 1.96
CA LEU A 39 -3.37 -22.07 2.85
C LEU A 39 -4.31 -23.15 2.30
N LYS A 40 -3.94 -24.41 2.44
CA LYS A 40 -4.81 -25.56 2.04
C LYS A 40 -6.08 -25.58 2.86
N TYR A 41 -5.95 -25.38 4.17
CA TYR A 41 -7.07 -25.49 5.10
C TYR A 41 -7.45 -24.09 5.63
N SER A 42 -8.74 -23.79 5.58
CA SER A 42 -9.28 -22.53 6.11
C SER A 42 -9.54 -22.56 7.61
N LEU A 43 -9.68 -23.75 8.16
CA LEU A 43 -9.93 -23.97 9.58
C LEU A 43 -8.66 -23.66 10.40
N PHE A 44 -8.82 -23.02 11.57
CA PHE A 44 -7.72 -22.69 12.49
C PHE A 44 -6.54 -21.92 11.89
N ARG A 45 -6.76 -21.06 10.89
CA ARG A 45 -5.71 -20.27 10.22
C ARG A 45 -4.76 -19.56 11.18
N GLY A 46 -5.26 -19.08 12.31
CA GLY A 46 -4.44 -18.39 13.32
C GLY A 46 -3.39 -19.32 13.95
N LEU A 47 -3.82 -20.53 14.37
CA LEU A 47 -2.94 -21.54 14.98
C LEU A 47 -1.92 -22.07 13.96
N GLN A 48 -2.36 -22.35 12.73
CA GLN A 48 -1.45 -22.74 11.64
C GLN A 48 -0.38 -21.68 11.44
N TYR A 49 -0.76 -20.39 11.42
CA TYR A 49 0.19 -19.29 11.27
C TYR A 49 1.20 -19.19 12.43
N ILE A 50 0.77 -19.41 13.66
CA ILE A 50 1.65 -19.42 14.83
C ILE A 50 2.64 -20.58 14.73
N TYR A 51 2.17 -21.77 14.36
CA TYR A 51 3.00 -22.96 14.22
C TYR A 51 4.05 -22.78 13.12
N ILE A 52 3.66 -22.45 11.88
CA ILE A 52 4.60 -22.27 10.77
C ILE A 52 5.57 -21.11 11.01
N LYS A 53 5.13 -20.06 11.71
CA LYS A 53 6.01 -18.96 12.13
C LYS A 53 7.09 -19.43 13.11
N ASN A 54 6.77 -20.31 14.05
CA ASN A 54 7.76 -20.85 14.99
C ASN A 54 8.78 -21.74 14.27
N LEU A 55 8.34 -22.59 13.34
CA LEU A 55 9.24 -23.38 12.50
C LEU A 55 10.17 -22.50 11.66
N SER A 56 9.69 -21.35 11.18
CA SER A 56 10.46 -20.45 10.30
C SER A 56 11.57 -19.66 11.00
N LYS A 57 11.67 -19.73 12.33
CA LYS A 57 12.80 -19.14 13.07
C LYS A 57 14.13 -19.86 12.73
N ARG A 58 14.07 -21.14 12.39
CA ARG A 58 15.22 -21.94 11.95
C ARG A 58 14.78 -22.83 10.78
N LEU A 59 15.06 -22.41 9.56
CA LEU A 59 14.67 -23.14 8.35
C LEU A 59 15.67 -24.29 8.07
N THR A 60 15.36 -25.49 8.57
CA THR A 60 15.95 -26.75 8.10
C THR A 60 15.13 -27.29 6.94
N ASP A 61 15.64 -28.26 6.18
CA ASP A 61 14.91 -28.86 5.05
C ASP A 61 13.59 -29.48 5.51
N ARG A 62 13.60 -30.17 6.67
CA ARG A 62 12.37 -30.69 7.29
C ARG A 62 11.37 -29.59 7.64
N HIS A 63 11.82 -28.46 8.19
CA HIS A 63 10.93 -27.32 8.49
C HIS A 63 10.35 -26.71 7.22
N ILE A 64 11.14 -26.62 6.15
CA ILE A 64 10.68 -26.12 4.85
C ILE A 64 9.56 -26.99 4.29
N GLU A 65 9.75 -28.31 4.27
CA GLU A 65 8.71 -29.24 3.77
C GLU A 65 7.43 -29.15 4.61
N ILE A 66 7.53 -29.09 5.94
CA ILE A 66 6.38 -28.91 6.82
C ILE A 66 5.69 -27.58 6.53
N ILE A 67 6.42 -26.46 6.48
CA ILE A 67 5.85 -25.15 6.18
C ILE A 67 5.11 -25.17 4.85
N LEU A 68 5.74 -25.66 3.80
CA LEU A 68 5.16 -25.66 2.46
C LEU A 68 3.97 -26.61 2.33
N SER A 69 3.88 -27.68 3.15
CA SER A 69 2.74 -28.58 3.17
C SER A 69 1.42 -27.91 3.60
N PHE A 70 1.48 -26.80 4.36
CA PHE A 70 0.29 -26.02 4.74
C PHE A 70 -0.28 -25.17 3.59
N PHE A 71 0.48 -24.94 2.55
CA PHE A 71 0.06 -24.11 1.41
C PHE A 71 -0.34 -24.97 0.21
N LYS A 72 -1.20 -24.43 -0.67
CA LYS A 72 -1.46 -25.03 -1.97
C LYS A 72 -0.13 -25.11 -2.73
N LYS A 73 0.07 -26.23 -3.43
CA LYS A 73 1.31 -26.46 -4.20
C LYS A 73 1.48 -25.38 -5.27
N ILE A 74 2.64 -24.77 -5.30
CA ILE A 74 3.05 -23.75 -6.26
C ILE A 74 4.46 -24.15 -6.72
N ASP A 75 4.64 -24.27 -8.01
CA ASP A 75 5.96 -24.47 -8.60
C ASP A 75 6.58 -23.12 -8.96
N LEU A 76 7.78 -22.88 -8.44
CA LEU A 76 8.56 -21.68 -8.68
C LEU A 76 9.94 -21.98 -9.30
N SER A 77 10.15 -23.18 -9.81
CA SER A 77 11.41 -23.61 -10.42
C SER A 77 11.88 -22.70 -11.55
N ASP A 78 10.96 -22.26 -12.40
CA ASP A 78 11.21 -21.40 -13.57
C ASP A 78 11.51 -19.94 -13.26
N TYR A 79 11.33 -19.52 -12.00
CA TYR A 79 11.54 -18.12 -11.61
C TYR A 79 12.94 -17.92 -11.05
N GLU A 80 13.52 -16.77 -11.34
CA GLU A 80 14.86 -16.39 -10.87
C GLU A 80 14.79 -15.51 -9.61
N LEU A 81 13.69 -14.78 -9.43
CA LEU A 81 13.47 -13.88 -8.30
C LEU A 81 12.06 -14.03 -7.77
N ILE A 82 11.94 -14.04 -6.44
CA ILE A 82 10.67 -14.12 -5.72
C ILE A 82 10.46 -12.82 -4.96
N ILE A 83 9.32 -12.15 -5.19
CA ILE A 83 8.96 -10.90 -4.50
C ILE A 83 7.68 -11.11 -3.71
N SER A 84 7.63 -10.61 -2.48
CA SER A 84 6.42 -10.60 -1.67
C SER A 84 6.30 -9.33 -0.83
N THR A 85 5.06 -8.96 -0.50
CA THR A 85 4.74 -7.88 0.42
C THR A 85 3.74 -8.36 1.47
N GLY A 86 3.94 -7.89 2.72
CA GLY A 86 3.04 -8.16 3.83
C GLY A 86 3.45 -9.35 4.69
N GLY A 87 3.39 -9.16 6.01
CA GLY A 87 3.98 -10.08 6.98
C GLY A 87 3.45 -11.52 6.95
N LYS A 88 2.29 -11.77 6.34
CA LYS A 88 1.78 -13.14 6.17
C LYS A 88 2.58 -13.96 5.16
N LEU A 89 3.13 -13.30 4.14
CA LEU A 89 3.88 -13.94 3.08
C LEU A 89 5.36 -14.14 3.43
N SER A 90 5.86 -13.53 4.52
CA SER A 90 7.29 -13.63 4.89
C SER A 90 7.73 -15.08 5.10
N VAL A 91 6.92 -15.89 5.79
CA VAL A 91 7.21 -17.31 6.04
C VAL A 91 7.30 -18.09 4.73
N PHE A 92 6.27 -17.97 3.89
CA PHE A 92 6.22 -18.69 2.62
C PHE A 92 7.36 -18.26 1.69
N ASN A 93 7.62 -16.96 1.59
CA ASN A 93 8.72 -16.44 0.78
C ASN A 93 10.08 -17.02 1.22
N ALA A 94 10.38 -16.98 2.52
CA ALA A 94 11.63 -17.52 3.05
C ALA A 94 11.78 -19.03 2.81
N ALA A 95 10.71 -19.81 3.03
CA ALA A 95 10.73 -21.25 2.86
C ALA A 95 10.89 -21.66 1.38
N VAL A 96 10.09 -21.05 0.49
CA VAL A 96 10.11 -21.40 -0.94
C VAL A 96 11.39 -20.94 -1.64
N SER A 97 11.91 -19.78 -1.23
CA SER A 97 13.19 -19.26 -1.73
C SER A 97 14.35 -20.21 -1.40
N LYS A 98 14.39 -20.71 -0.14
CA LYS A 98 15.41 -21.66 0.28
C LYS A 98 15.23 -23.02 -0.44
N LYS A 99 14.00 -23.53 -0.59
CA LYS A 99 13.70 -24.77 -1.29
C LYS A 99 14.22 -24.77 -2.75
N TYR A 100 13.97 -23.70 -3.48
CA TYR A 100 14.33 -23.59 -4.90
C TYR A 100 15.69 -22.89 -5.12
N ASN A 101 16.41 -22.55 -4.04
CA ASN A 101 17.66 -21.78 -4.09
C ASN A 101 17.55 -20.52 -4.96
N LYS A 102 16.50 -19.70 -4.71
CA LYS A 102 16.22 -18.50 -5.50
C LYS A 102 16.47 -17.24 -4.66
N LYS A 103 16.88 -16.15 -5.32
CA LYS A 103 16.90 -14.82 -4.71
C LYS A 103 15.49 -14.39 -4.37
N ASN A 104 15.37 -13.63 -3.27
CA ASN A 104 14.07 -13.16 -2.83
C ASN A 104 14.10 -11.74 -2.26
N ILE A 105 12.99 -11.05 -2.45
CA ILE A 105 12.72 -9.74 -1.85
C ILE A 105 11.46 -9.84 -1.01
N HIS A 106 11.52 -9.36 0.22
CA HIS A 106 10.33 -9.20 1.06
C HIS A 106 10.16 -7.75 1.51
N ASN A 107 8.96 -7.21 1.32
CA ASN A 107 8.63 -5.86 1.75
C ASN A 107 7.62 -5.89 2.90
N GLY A 108 7.99 -5.31 4.03
CA GLY A 108 7.16 -5.21 5.23
C GLY A 108 7.70 -5.99 6.43
N SER A 109 6.80 -6.34 7.36
CA SER A 109 7.18 -7.01 8.60
C SER A 109 7.67 -8.44 8.35
N LEU A 110 8.85 -8.76 8.85
CA LEU A 110 9.39 -10.13 8.83
C LEU A 110 8.74 -11.05 9.86
N ARG A 111 7.92 -10.51 10.76
CA ARG A 111 7.22 -11.25 11.83
C ARG A 111 8.14 -12.11 12.70
N GLY A 112 9.38 -11.65 12.92
CA GLY A 112 10.39 -12.37 13.72
C GLY A 112 11.15 -13.45 12.97
N ILE A 113 11.02 -13.53 11.65
CA ILE A 113 11.85 -14.37 10.80
C ILE A 113 13.20 -13.67 10.61
N PRO A 114 14.33 -14.39 10.72
CA PRO A 114 15.64 -13.82 10.50
C PRO A 114 15.77 -13.16 9.12
N SER A 115 16.30 -11.93 9.08
CA SER A 115 16.52 -11.20 7.83
C SER A 115 17.50 -11.89 6.88
N ALA A 116 18.36 -12.74 7.43
CA ALA A 116 19.31 -13.57 6.65
C ALA A 116 18.63 -14.53 5.65
N TYR A 117 17.35 -14.83 5.81
CA TYR A 117 16.59 -15.64 4.84
C TYR A 117 16.07 -14.85 3.64
N PHE A 118 16.39 -13.56 3.59
CA PHE A 118 15.97 -12.70 2.48
C PHE A 118 17.21 -12.06 1.83
N SER A 119 17.30 -12.17 0.52
CA SER A 119 18.30 -11.43 -0.26
C SER A 119 18.14 -9.93 -0.04
N VAL A 120 16.88 -9.48 -0.07
CA VAL A 120 16.50 -8.11 0.26
C VAL A 120 15.27 -8.11 1.16
N SER A 121 15.32 -7.42 2.28
CA SER A 121 14.17 -7.14 3.14
C SER A 121 13.98 -5.64 3.30
N LEU A 122 12.81 -5.15 2.93
CA LEU A 122 12.45 -3.73 2.95
C LEU A 122 11.54 -3.44 4.15
N ALA A 123 11.81 -2.34 4.85
CA ALA A 123 10.92 -1.82 5.87
C ALA A 123 10.84 -0.30 5.87
N LEU A 124 9.76 0.22 6.42
CA LEU A 124 9.65 1.65 6.66
C LEU A 124 10.58 2.07 7.80
N LYS A 125 11.31 3.15 7.60
CA LYS A 125 12.28 3.73 8.56
C LYS A 125 11.72 3.98 9.96
N THR A 126 10.40 4.11 10.10
CA THR A 126 9.73 4.35 11.39
C THR A 126 9.46 3.09 12.20
N LYS A 127 9.76 1.91 11.65
CA LYS A 127 9.57 0.63 12.32
C LYS A 127 10.90 0.08 12.78
N ASN A 128 10.97 -0.29 14.06
CA ASN A 128 12.09 -1.08 14.57
C ASN A 128 11.94 -2.51 14.05
N ASN A 129 12.76 -2.90 13.08
CA ASN A 129 12.82 -4.25 12.54
C ASN A 129 14.22 -4.53 11.98
N ASN A 130 14.51 -5.80 11.78
CA ASN A 130 15.81 -6.28 11.30
C ASN A 130 15.93 -6.30 9.76
N SER A 131 15.17 -5.46 9.08
CA SER A 131 15.24 -5.37 7.61
C SER A 131 16.56 -4.78 7.14
N ASN A 132 17.06 -5.25 5.99
CA ASN A 132 18.37 -4.85 5.50
C ASN A 132 18.36 -3.60 4.62
N ILE A 133 17.17 -3.08 4.26
CA ILE A 133 16.98 -1.76 3.63
C ILE A 133 15.83 -1.04 4.31
N GLU A 134 16.07 0.16 4.79
CA GLU A 134 15.04 1.06 5.29
C GLU A 134 14.58 2.04 4.20
N THR A 135 13.27 2.21 4.07
CA THR A 135 12.69 3.16 3.14
C THR A 135 11.74 4.14 3.84
N ILE A 136 11.66 5.35 3.33
CA ILE A 136 10.72 6.37 3.82
C ILE A 136 9.33 6.11 3.22
N LEU A 137 9.29 5.87 1.90
CA LEU A 137 8.07 5.59 1.16
C LEU A 137 8.10 4.15 0.67
N PRO A 138 7.05 3.33 0.96
CA PRO A 138 7.03 1.97 0.43
C PRO A 138 7.05 1.98 -1.10
N PRO A 139 7.71 1.00 -1.73
CA PRO A 139 7.60 0.84 -3.18
C PRO A 139 6.15 0.64 -3.57
N ASN A 140 5.75 1.15 -4.71
CA ASN A 140 4.47 0.83 -5.32
C ASN A 140 4.50 1.11 -6.83
N ARG A 141 3.47 0.62 -7.54
CA ARG A 141 3.37 0.72 -9.01
C ARG A 141 3.07 2.13 -9.54
N PHE A 142 2.77 3.08 -8.66
CA PHE A 142 2.40 4.44 -9.07
C PHE A 142 3.62 5.35 -9.20
N SER A 143 3.60 6.20 -10.22
CA SER A 143 4.62 7.20 -10.48
C SER A 143 4.04 8.60 -10.49
N PRO A 144 4.82 9.63 -10.20
CA PRO A 144 4.35 11.01 -10.22
C PRO A 144 3.75 11.41 -11.57
N ILE A 145 2.51 11.86 -11.54
CA ILE A 145 1.73 12.30 -12.71
C ILE A 145 1.98 13.77 -12.95
N LYS A 146 2.15 14.14 -14.22
CA LYS A 146 2.14 15.53 -14.67
C LYS A 146 0.77 15.83 -15.29
N HIS A 147 0.08 16.84 -14.78
CA HIS A 147 -1.09 17.40 -15.43
C HIS A 147 -0.73 18.64 -16.23
N ASN A 148 -1.16 18.69 -17.46
CA ASN A 148 -1.00 19.87 -18.33
C ASN A 148 -2.16 20.86 -18.15
N ARG A 149 -3.28 20.44 -17.57
CA ARG A 149 -4.49 21.26 -17.33
C ARG A 149 -5.12 20.86 -16.00
N LYS A 150 -5.81 21.82 -15.36
CA LYS A 150 -6.68 21.56 -14.20
C LYS A 150 -7.81 20.62 -14.62
N LYS A 151 -8.19 19.71 -13.75
CA LYS A 151 -9.24 18.72 -13.96
C LYS A 151 -10.57 19.11 -13.29
N ASN A 152 -10.51 20.07 -12.39
CA ASN A 152 -11.63 20.53 -11.56
C ASN A 152 -12.32 19.38 -10.79
N LYS A 153 -11.52 18.38 -10.40
CA LYS A 153 -11.99 17.21 -9.65
C LYS A 153 -11.07 16.93 -8.48
N SER A 154 -11.65 16.48 -7.37
CA SER A 154 -10.92 16.06 -6.16
C SER A 154 -11.28 14.63 -5.82
N LEU A 155 -10.27 13.79 -5.58
CA LEU A 155 -10.47 12.40 -5.20
C LEU A 155 -10.60 12.26 -3.69
N PHE A 156 -11.63 11.56 -3.25
CA PHE A 156 -11.82 11.14 -1.86
C PHE A 156 -11.68 9.61 -1.77
N LEU A 157 -10.53 9.16 -1.26
CA LEU A 157 -10.27 7.74 -0.98
C LEU A 157 -10.73 7.44 0.45
N ILE A 158 -11.82 6.69 0.58
CA ILE A 158 -12.48 6.43 1.84
C ILE A 158 -12.25 4.98 2.27
N GLY A 159 -11.53 4.82 3.38
CA GLY A 159 -11.27 3.54 4.02
C GLY A 159 -12.36 3.11 4.99
N GLY A 160 -11.92 2.54 6.09
CA GLY A 160 -12.77 2.07 7.19
C GLY A 160 -11.92 1.68 8.39
N ASP A 161 -12.39 0.80 9.25
CA ASP A 161 -11.65 0.42 10.44
C ASP A 161 -10.25 -0.16 10.10
N GLY A 162 -9.20 0.40 10.69
CA GLY A 162 -7.81 -0.02 10.43
C GLY A 162 -6.78 0.88 11.10
N SER A 163 -5.56 0.41 11.32
CA SER A 163 -4.44 1.15 11.94
C SER A 163 -4.80 1.87 13.24
N GLY A 164 -5.71 1.29 14.03
CA GLY A 164 -6.22 1.90 15.27
C GLY A 164 -7.43 2.81 15.08
N TYR A 165 -7.79 3.14 13.86
CA TYR A 165 -8.99 3.92 13.54
C TYR A 165 -10.23 3.04 13.60
N LYS A 166 -11.29 3.54 14.27
CA LYS A 166 -12.63 2.98 14.26
C LYS A 166 -13.61 4.09 13.94
N TYR A 167 -14.32 3.93 12.84
CA TYR A 167 -15.26 4.93 12.35
C TYR A 167 -16.68 4.62 12.78
N LYS A 168 -17.39 5.65 13.25
CA LYS A 168 -18.82 5.64 13.53
C LYS A 168 -19.59 6.19 12.32
N LYS A 169 -20.91 6.04 12.34
CA LYS A 169 -21.80 6.58 11.30
C LYS A 169 -21.74 8.12 11.27
N GLU A 170 -21.66 8.74 12.43
CA GLU A 170 -21.57 10.19 12.62
C GLU A 170 -20.30 10.77 11.99
N ASP A 171 -19.17 10.05 12.07
CA ASP A 171 -17.91 10.46 11.44
C ASP A 171 -18.06 10.57 9.92
N PHE A 172 -18.76 9.61 9.30
CA PHE A 172 -19.02 9.65 7.85
C PHE A 172 -20.04 10.70 7.45
N PHE A 173 -21.00 11.00 8.31
CA PHE A 173 -21.93 12.10 8.10
C PHE A 173 -21.18 13.45 8.11
N GLU A 174 -20.33 13.69 9.12
CA GLU A 174 -19.46 14.87 9.21
C GLU A 174 -18.55 14.99 7.97
N LEU A 175 -17.94 13.87 7.55
CA LEU A 175 -17.12 13.84 6.33
C LEU A 175 -17.93 14.24 5.09
N CYS A 176 -19.14 13.72 4.92
CA CYS A 176 -20.01 14.07 3.79
C CYS A 176 -20.37 15.54 3.76
N GLN A 177 -20.66 16.15 4.92
CA GLN A 177 -20.90 17.59 5.04
C GLN A 177 -19.69 18.39 4.56
N GLN A 178 -18.47 18.00 4.95
CA GLN A 178 -17.24 18.69 4.53
C GLN A 178 -16.96 18.48 3.04
N ILE A 179 -17.21 17.30 2.48
CA ILE A 179 -17.06 17.05 1.03
C ILE A 179 -18.02 17.94 0.24
N LYS A 180 -19.29 18.01 0.65
CA LYS A 180 -20.30 18.87 0.01
C LYS A 180 -19.89 20.34 0.10
N LYS A 181 -19.55 20.83 1.31
CA LYS A 181 -19.07 22.19 1.50
C LYS A 181 -17.86 22.50 0.63
N TYR A 182 -16.87 21.60 0.64
CA TYR A 182 -15.68 21.77 -0.19
C TYR A 182 -15.99 21.82 -1.69
N SER A 183 -16.91 20.98 -2.17
CA SER A 183 -17.34 21.00 -3.57
C SER A 183 -17.94 22.35 -3.96
N ILE A 184 -18.82 22.89 -3.12
CA ILE A 184 -19.45 24.20 -3.33
C ILE A 184 -18.39 25.32 -3.31
N ASP A 185 -17.57 25.38 -2.27
CA ASP A 185 -16.59 26.46 -2.05
C ASP A 185 -15.47 26.46 -3.11
N SER A 186 -15.07 25.30 -3.62
CA SER A 186 -13.96 25.16 -4.58
C SER A 186 -14.40 25.07 -6.06
N GLY A 187 -15.66 24.81 -6.33
CA GLY A 187 -16.19 24.49 -7.66
C GLY A 187 -15.70 23.16 -8.20
N LYS A 188 -15.10 22.27 -7.38
CA LYS A 188 -14.58 20.98 -7.81
C LYS A 188 -15.56 19.84 -7.57
N ILE A 189 -15.62 18.93 -8.51
CA ILE A 189 -16.47 17.75 -8.44
C ILE A 189 -15.76 16.64 -7.66
N PRO A 190 -16.33 16.10 -6.57
CA PRO A 190 -15.73 15.01 -5.83
C PRO A 190 -15.89 13.67 -6.55
N VAL A 191 -14.77 13.00 -6.76
CA VAL A 191 -14.71 11.59 -7.16
C VAL A 191 -14.54 10.75 -5.90
N ILE A 192 -15.52 9.92 -5.58
CA ILE A 192 -15.51 9.09 -4.37
C ILE A 192 -15.05 7.69 -4.71
N VAL A 193 -14.09 7.18 -3.94
CA VAL A 193 -13.65 5.78 -4.04
C VAL A 193 -13.66 5.17 -2.65
N THR A 194 -14.55 4.21 -2.43
CA THR A 194 -14.62 3.45 -1.18
C THR A 194 -13.72 2.21 -1.21
N SER A 195 -13.51 1.59 -0.07
CA SER A 195 -12.64 0.43 0.10
C SER A 195 -13.39 -0.77 0.69
N ARG A 196 -12.82 -1.97 0.61
CA ARG A 196 -13.34 -3.18 1.27
C ARG A 196 -13.52 -3.03 2.79
N ARG A 197 -12.89 -2.03 3.43
CA ARG A 197 -13.04 -1.74 4.86
C ARG A 197 -14.13 -0.73 5.16
N THR A 198 -14.60 -0.01 4.16
CA THR A 198 -15.79 0.84 4.29
C THR A 198 -17.00 -0.08 4.48
N LYS A 199 -17.69 -0.01 5.62
CA LYS A 199 -18.87 -0.84 5.86
C LYS A 199 -19.95 -0.52 4.81
N LYS A 200 -20.73 -1.53 4.39
CA LYS A 200 -21.81 -1.34 3.39
C LYS A 200 -22.77 -0.24 3.79
N SER A 201 -23.15 -0.16 5.08
CA SER A 201 -24.04 0.90 5.60
C SER A 201 -23.43 2.29 5.48
N HIS A 202 -22.11 2.43 5.71
CA HIS A 202 -21.40 3.70 5.56
C HIS A 202 -21.26 4.08 4.07
N GLU A 203 -21.00 3.10 3.19
CA GLU A 203 -20.95 3.33 1.75
C GLU A 203 -22.28 3.84 1.21
N LEU A 204 -23.40 3.21 1.62
CA LEU A 204 -24.74 3.64 1.23
C LEU A 204 -25.05 5.05 1.72
N LEU A 205 -24.70 5.39 2.97
CA LEU A 205 -24.84 6.75 3.52
C LEU A 205 -24.10 7.78 2.65
N ILE A 206 -22.82 7.52 2.34
CA ILE A 206 -22.00 8.43 1.53
C ILE A 206 -22.59 8.58 0.12
N LYS A 207 -23.00 7.47 -0.48
CA LYS A 207 -23.55 7.40 -1.82
C LYS A 207 -24.85 8.20 -1.94
N ASP A 208 -25.73 8.10 -0.96
CA ASP A 208 -27.00 8.79 -0.92
C ASP A 208 -26.82 10.28 -0.62
N TYR A 209 -26.02 10.61 0.43
CA TYR A 209 -25.80 11.99 0.83
C TYR A 209 -25.14 12.85 -0.26
N LEU A 210 -24.24 12.27 -1.07
CA LEU A 210 -23.48 12.97 -2.10
C LEU A 210 -24.03 12.75 -3.51
N LYS A 211 -25.22 12.21 -3.69
CA LYS A 211 -25.78 11.83 -5.00
C LYS A 211 -25.72 12.96 -6.05
N ASP A 212 -26.01 14.20 -5.64
CA ASP A 212 -26.09 15.37 -6.51
C ASP A 212 -24.74 16.12 -6.65
N TYR A 213 -23.72 15.73 -5.91
CA TYR A 213 -22.42 16.43 -5.83
C TYR A 213 -21.25 15.60 -6.35
N ARG A 214 -21.42 14.30 -6.52
CA ARG A 214 -20.34 13.38 -6.89
C ARG A 214 -20.20 13.17 -8.39
N ASP A 215 -18.98 12.85 -8.80
CA ASP A 215 -18.69 12.46 -10.18
C ASP A 215 -19.19 11.05 -10.51
N ASP A 216 -19.59 10.79 -11.75
CA ASP A 216 -20.02 9.48 -12.25
C ASP A 216 -18.89 8.43 -12.22
N LYS A 217 -17.63 8.88 -12.22
CA LYS A 217 -16.44 8.01 -12.08
C LYS A 217 -16.22 7.57 -10.64
N SER A 218 -17.09 7.93 -9.70
CA SER A 218 -17.04 7.44 -8.32
C SER A 218 -17.21 5.92 -8.27
N VAL A 219 -16.42 5.26 -7.44
CA VAL A 219 -16.36 3.80 -7.36
C VAL A 219 -16.69 3.32 -5.95
N TRP A 220 -17.60 2.38 -5.88
CA TRP A 220 -18.21 1.85 -4.66
C TRP A 220 -17.83 0.40 -4.49
N PHE A 221 -17.09 0.06 -3.44
CA PHE A 221 -16.58 -1.30 -3.24
C PHE A 221 -17.72 -2.34 -3.11
N HIS A 222 -18.76 -2.06 -2.31
CA HIS A 222 -19.86 -2.99 -2.06
C HIS A 222 -20.98 -2.94 -3.10
N SER A 223 -21.10 -1.86 -3.84
CA SER A 223 -22.16 -1.66 -4.84
C SER A 223 -21.63 -1.32 -6.23
N GLY A 224 -20.30 -1.44 -6.42
CA GLY A 224 -19.64 -1.25 -7.70
C GLY A 224 -19.24 -2.58 -8.35
N LEU A 225 -19.12 -2.57 -9.66
CA LEU A 225 -18.67 -3.72 -10.45
C LEU A 225 -17.17 -3.62 -10.73
N GLY A 226 -16.39 -4.57 -10.24
CA GLY A 226 -15.03 -4.83 -10.69
C GLY A 226 -13.90 -4.13 -9.92
N LYS A 227 -12.66 -4.41 -10.35
CA LYS A 227 -11.43 -3.88 -9.77
C LYS A 227 -11.21 -2.42 -10.18
N ILE A 228 -10.88 -1.59 -9.19
CA ILE A 228 -10.59 -0.17 -9.41
C ILE A 228 -9.17 -0.01 -9.97
N ASN A 229 -9.03 0.68 -11.10
CA ASN A 229 -7.73 1.13 -11.57
C ASN A 229 -7.44 2.55 -11.07
N LEU A 230 -6.84 2.67 -9.88
CA LEU A 230 -6.47 3.96 -9.29
C LEU A 230 -5.57 4.82 -10.20
N SER A 231 -4.75 4.20 -11.07
CA SER A 231 -3.93 4.98 -12.02
C SER A 231 -4.77 5.83 -12.97
N ASN A 232 -5.91 5.31 -13.41
CA ASN A 232 -6.82 6.06 -14.27
C ASN A 232 -7.51 7.18 -13.49
N ILE A 233 -7.92 6.92 -12.24
CA ILE A 233 -8.57 7.93 -11.41
C ILE A 233 -7.60 9.06 -11.06
N PHE A 234 -6.36 8.75 -10.71
CA PHE A 234 -5.35 9.78 -10.43
C PHE A 234 -5.12 10.75 -11.61
N LYS A 235 -5.30 10.29 -12.85
CA LYS A 235 -5.20 11.15 -14.06
C LYS A 235 -6.37 12.11 -14.21
N LEU A 236 -7.49 11.88 -13.54
CA LEU A 236 -8.72 12.66 -13.66
C LEU A 236 -8.87 13.76 -12.59
N VAL A 237 -7.99 13.81 -11.58
CA VAL A 237 -8.15 14.65 -10.39
C VAL A 237 -6.94 15.54 -10.14
N ASP A 238 -7.12 16.66 -9.47
CA ASP A 238 -6.05 17.62 -9.15
C ASP A 238 -5.41 17.34 -7.80
N GLU A 239 -6.16 16.69 -6.90
CA GLU A 239 -5.76 16.44 -5.52
C GLU A 239 -6.49 15.24 -4.92
N ILE A 240 -5.97 14.76 -3.80
CA ILE A 240 -6.45 13.57 -3.14
C ILE A 240 -6.67 13.85 -1.65
N PHE A 241 -7.87 13.54 -1.19
CA PHE A 241 -8.19 13.40 0.23
C PHE A 241 -8.28 11.91 0.55
N VAL A 242 -7.52 11.45 1.53
CA VAL A 242 -7.46 10.03 1.88
C VAL A 242 -7.61 9.82 3.38
N THR A 243 -8.48 8.90 3.79
CA THR A 243 -8.65 8.59 5.20
C THR A 243 -7.39 7.95 5.80
N GLU A 244 -7.05 8.32 7.03
CA GLU A 244 -5.77 7.96 7.67
C GLU A 244 -5.63 6.47 8.05
N ASP A 245 -6.67 5.66 7.95
CA ASP A 245 -6.67 4.25 8.35
C ASP A 245 -5.78 3.31 7.50
N SER A 246 -5.32 3.76 6.33
CA SER A 246 -4.64 2.92 5.36
C SER A 246 -3.27 3.42 4.94
N THR A 247 -2.22 2.79 5.45
CA THR A 247 -0.84 3.10 5.01
C THR A 247 -0.63 2.92 3.50
N SER A 248 -1.24 1.89 2.88
CA SER A 248 -1.12 1.65 1.44
C SER A 248 -1.81 2.74 0.63
N MET A 249 -3.07 3.08 0.94
CA MET A 249 -3.79 4.14 0.24
C MET A 249 -3.04 5.49 0.31
N ILE A 250 -2.49 5.83 1.50
CA ILE A 250 -1.69 7.05 1.69
C ILE A 250 -0.42 7.01 0.84
N SER A 251 0.34 5.90 0.87
CA SER A 251 1.58 5.79 0.10
C SER A 251 1.34 5.79 -1.42
N GLU A 252 0.27 5.18 -1.88
CA GLU A 252 -0.17 5.19 -3.28
C GLU A 252 -0.55 6.62 -3.71
N SER A 253 -1.31 7.33 -2.86
CA SER A 253 -1.65 8.74 -3.08
C SER A 253 -0.41 9.64 -3.16
N ILE A 254 0.56 9.47 -2.24
CA ILE A 254 1.82 10.21 -2.26
C ILE A 254 2.57 9.95 -3.56
N SER A 255 2.67 8.68 -3.97
CA SER A 255 3.42 8.28 -5.17
C SER A 255 2.83 8.80 -6.47
N SER A 256 1.53 9.12 -6.50
CA SER A 256 0.91 9.81 -7.64
C SER A 256 1.54 11.19 -7.93
N GLY A 257 2.22 11.79 -6.94
CA GLY A 257 2.79 13.14 -7.05
C GLY A 257 1.78 14.27 -6.99
N LEU A 258 0.49 13.98 -6.79
CA LEU A 258 -0.57 14.95 -6.60
C LEU A 258 -0.54 15.54 -5.18
N ARG A 259 -1.32 16.61 -4.95
CA ARG A 259 -1.57 17.11 -3.59
C ARG A 259 -2.30 16.04 -2.80
N VAL A 260 -1.87 15.79 -1.58
CA VAL A 260 -2.48 14.78 -0.72
C VAL A 260 -2.81 15.37 0.63
N PHE A 261 -4.07 15.27 1.00
CA PHE A 261 -4.60 15.59 2.31
C PHE A 261 -5.03 14.30 2.98
N THR A 262 -4.49 14.03 4.18
CA THR A 262 -5.02 12.91 4.96
C THR A 262 -6.09 13.43 5.90
N ILE A 263 -7.17 12.69 6.03
CA ILE A 263 -8.36 13.09 6.78
C ILE A 263 -8.74 12.03 7.82
N ALA A 264 -9.10 12.49 9.01
CA ALA A 264 -9.46 11.61 10.14
C ALA A 264 -10.51 12.23 11.05
N PRO A 265 -11.31 11.43 11.79
CA PRO A 265 -12.16 11.93 12.85
C PRO A 265 -11.32 12.46 14.00
N LYS A 266 -11.89 13.38 14.82
CA LYS A 266 -11.19 13.99 15.97
C LYS A 266 -10.72 12.96 17.00
N ARG A 267 -11.55 11.95 17.28
CA ARG A 267 -11.33 10.99 18.37
C ARG A 267 -10.92 9.63 17.79
N VAL A 268 -9.64 9.29 17.91
CA VAL A 268 -9.11 8.02 17.42
C VAL A 268 -8.10 7.47 18.41
N LYS A 269 -8.22 6.17 18.73
CA LYS A 269 -7.15 5.43 19.40
C LYS A 269 -6.07 5.15 18.36
N LYS A 270 -4.92 5.81 18.50
CA LYS A 270 -3.89 5.87 17.45
C LYS A 270 -2.86 4.76 17.62
N ASP A 271 -2.58 4.02 16.53
CA ASP A 271 -1.37 3.19 16.43
C ASP A 271 -0.13 4.11 16.38
N LYS A 272 0.76 3.99 17.37
CA LYS A 272 1.94 4.85 17.52
C LYS A 272 2.86 4.81 16.29
N ASP A 273 3.08 3.64 15.69
CA ASP A 273 3.95 3.50 14.52
C ASP A 273 3.30 4.07 13.26
N HIS A 274 1.98 3.96 13.16
CA HIS A 274 1.25 4.59 12.07
C HIS A 274 1.31 6.13 12.16
N LEU A 275 1.14 6.68 13.36
CA LEU A 275 1.28 8.12 13.59
C LEU A 275 2.68 8.65 13.28
N LYS A 276 3.74 7.95 13.70
CA LYS A 276 5.11 8.33 13.37
C LYS A 276 5.30 8.47 11.85
N LYS A 277 4.67 7.58 11.06
CA LYS A 277 4.70 7.68 9.59
C LYS A 277 3.96 8.90 9.07
N LEU A 278 2.77 9.17 9.58
CA LEU A 278 2.00 10.35 9.18
C LEU A 278 2.76 11.64 9.47
N TYR A 279 3.33 11.78 10.66
CA TYR A 279 4.19 12.93 11.01
C TYR A 279 5.43 13.04 10.11
N LEU A 280 6.07 11.91 9.79
CA LEU A 280 7.20 11.90 8.87
C LEU A 280 6.78 12.41 7.48
N TYR A 281 5.67 11.91 6.95
CA TYR A 281 5.18 12.33 5.63
C TYR A 281 4.75 13.80 5.61
N GLU A 282 4.14 14.30 6.67
CA GLU A 282 3.76 15.69 6.80
C GLU A 282 5.00 16.60 6.89
N ARG A 283 5.99 16.27 7.72
CA ARG A 283 7.26 16.99 7.83
C ARG A 283 8.04 17.03 6.50
N MET A 284 7.95 15.96 5.69
CA MET A 284 8.56 15.92 4.36
C MET A 284 7.74 16.68 3.31
N GLY A 285 6.56 17.16 3.65
CA GLY A 285 5.64 17.85 2.75
C GLY A 285 4.96 16.93 1.75
N PHE A 286 4.85 15.65 2.04
CA PHE A 286 4.14 14.70 1.19
C PHE A 286 2.64 14.75 1.39
N ILE A 287 2.20 15.06 2.61
CA ILE A 287 0.79 15.17 2.99
C ILE A 287 0.56 16.42 3.83
N LYS A 288 -0.70 16.84 3.92
CA LYS A 288 -1.22 17.73 4.96
C LYS A 288 -2.31 17.00 5.70
N ARG A 289 -2.28 17.01 7.04
CA ARG A 289 -3.25 16.30 7.87
C ARG A 289 -4.40 17.21 8.26
N LEU A 290 -5.62 16.73 8.10
CA LEU A 290 -6.86 17.42 8.40
C LEU A 290 -7.77 16.55 9.28
N ASN A 291 -8.68 17.17 10.02
CA ASN A 291 -9.76 16.48 10.69
C ASN A 291 -11.05 16.56 9.84
N PHE A 292 -11.99 15.65 10.03
CA PHE A 292 -13.26 15.66 9.31
C PHE A 292 -14.03 16.98 9.47
N ASN A 293 -13.90 17.62 10.62
CA ASN A 293 -14.53 18.92 10.87
C ASN A 293 -13.67 20.13 10.45
N SER A 294 -12.52 19.93 9.80
CA SER A 294 -11.74 21.02 9.23
C SER A 294 -12.41 21.58 7.99
N THR A 295 -12.38 22.87 7.80
CA THR A 295 -12.82 23.49 6.53
C THR A 295 -11.77 23.25 5.47
N PHE A 296 -11.98 22.27 4.59
CA PHE A 296 -10.98 21.76 3.64
C PHE A 296 -10.44 22.85 2.70
N ILE A 297 -11.27 23.80 2.28
CA ILE A 297 -10.86 24.86 1.35
C ILE A 297 -9.70 25.69 1.89
N ASN A 298 -9.65 25.95 3.19
CA ASN A 298 -8.62 26.77 3.83
C ASN A 298 -7.19 26.18 3.65
N TYR A 299 -7.10 24.88 3.41
CA TYR A 299 -5.83 24.16 3.28
C TYR A 299 -5.45 23.91 1.82
N THR A 300 -6.41 24.01 0.90
CA THR A 300 -6.17 23.74 -0.53
C THR A 300 -5.72 24.98 -1.30
N ALA A 301 -5.88 26.16 -0.76
CA ALA A 301 -5.46 27.43 -1.37
C ALA A 301 -3.92 27.57 -1.47
N ASN A 302 -3.17 26.98 -0.54
CA ASN A 302 -1.71 27.09 -0.53
C ASN A 302 -1.06 26.17 -1.59
N PRO A 303 -0.12 26.69 -2.40
CA PRO A 303 0.61 25.87 -3.34
C PRO A 303 1.38 24.78 -2.61
N VAL A 304 1.13 23.55 -2.99
CA VAL A 304 1.90 22.42 -2.48
C VAL A 304 3.34 22.54 -2.95
N LEU A 305 4.23 22.36 -2.02
CA LEU A 305 5.68 22.36 -2.12
C LEU A 305 6.20 22.03 -3.50
N SER A 306 6.80 23.02 -4.14
CA SER A 306 7.62 22.81 -5.33
C SER A 306 8.66 21.73 -5.01
N GLY A 307 8.81 20.77 -5.91
CA GLY A 307 9.80 19.70 -5.72
C GLY A 307 9.27 18.37 -5.13
N LYS A 308 8.00 18.25 -4.71
CA LYS A 308 7.44 16.97 -4.20
C LYS A 308 7.67 15.81 -5.18
N ARG A 309 7.38 16.00 -6.46
CA ARG A 309 7.59 14.99 -7.50
C ARG A 309 9.05 14.58 -7.65
N ARG A 310 9.97 15.54 -7.57
CA ARG A 310 11.42 15.29 -7.60
C ARG A 310 11.87 14.50 -6.38
N LYS A 311 11.39 14.85 -5.18
CA LYS A 311 11.68 14.10 -3.94
C LYS A 311 11.22 12.65 -4.05
N ILE A 312 9.99 12.40 -4.55
CA ILE A 312 9.45 11.04 -4.72
C ILE A 312 10.31 10.24 -5.71
N LYS A 313 10.63 10.80 -6.87
CA LYS A 313 11.51 10.16 -7.87
C LYS A 313 12.90 9.84 -7.31
N ASN A 314 13.48 10.74 -6.53
CA ASN A 314 14.77 10.51 -5.90
C ASN A 314 14.71 9.34 -4.89
N LEU A 315 13.65 9.26 -4.05
CA LEU A 315 13.47 8.15 -3.12
C LEU A 315 13.32 6.81 -3.87
N GLN A 316 12.56 6.79 -4.95
CA GLN A 316 12.40 5.58 -5.79
C GLN A 316 13.73 5.17 -6.43
N ARG A 317 14.49 6.12 -6.97
CA ARG A 317 15.82 5.89 -7.56
C ARG A 317 16.81 5.34 -6.53
N MET A 318 16.88 5.94 -5.34
CA MET A 318 17.77 5.49 -4.27
C MET A 318 17.41 4.07 -3.82
N LEU A 319 16.13 3.78 -3.64
CA LEU A 319 15.66 2.45 -3.29
C LEU A 319 16.04 1.41 -4.35
N LYS A 320 15.86 1.74 -5.64
CA LYS A 320 16.27 0.88 -6.76
C LYS A 320 17.77 0.54 -6.70
N ILE A 321 18.63 1.55 -6.51
CA ILE A 321 20.07 1.35 -6.41
C ILE A 321 20.43 0.43 -5.24
N GLN A 322 19.82 0.63 -4.07
CA GLN A 322 20.06 -0.20 -2.90
C GLN A 322 19.62 -1.65 -3.12
N ILE A 323 18.47 -1.88 -3.75
CA ILE A 323 17.99 -3.23 -4.07
C ILE A 323 18.94 -3.93 -5.03
N LEU A 324 19.33 -3.29 -6.14
CA LEU A 324 20.24 -3.85 -7.13
C LEU A 324 21.60 -4.19 -6.50
N HIS A 325 22.17 -3.30 -5.72
CA HIS A 325 23.44 -3.53 -5.01
C HIS A 325 23.37 -4.76 -4.07
N LYS A 326 22.27 -4.93 -3.35
CA LYS A 326 22.08 -6.10 -2.48
C LYS A 326 21.92 -7.40 -3.29
N LEU A 327 21.17 -7.35 -4.40
CA LEU A 327 20.98 -8.51 -5.26
C LEU A 327 22.29 -8.92 -5.96
N ASN A 328 23.13 -7.96 -6.36
CA ASN A 328 24.39 -8.24 -7.05
C ASN A 328 25.48 -8.75 -6.09
N LYS A 329 25.54 -8.27 -4.84
CA LYS A 329 26.47 -8.82 -3.84
C LYS A 329 26.29 -10.31 -3.54
N LEU A 330 25.16 -10.90 -3.96
CA LEU A 330 24.84 -12.31 -3.80
C LEU A 330 25.15 -13.15 -5.06
N CYS A 331 25.73 -12.53 -6.10
CA CYS A 331 26.41 -13.20 -7.21
C CYS A 331 27.87 -12.73 -7.19
N PRO A 332 28.80 -13.45 -6.59
CA PRO A 332 30.20 -13.36 -7.02
C PRO A 332 30.23 -13.80 -8.48
N THR A 333 30.73 -12.93 -9.35
CA THR A 333 31.11 -13.26 -10.73
C THR A 333 32.05 -14.44 -10.75
#